data_bbda163d3656938852d01059a496de64
#
_entry.id   bbda163d3656938852d01059a496de64
#
_cell.length_a   1.000
_cell.length_b   1.000
_cell.length_c   1.000
_cell.angle_alpha   90.00
_cell.angle_beta   90.00
_cell.angle_gamma   90.00
#
_symmetry.space_group_name_H-M   'P 1'
#
loop_
_entity.id
_entity.type
_entity.pdbx_description
1 polymer ?
#
loop_
_entity_poly.entity_id
_entity_poly.type
_entity_poly.pdbx_seq_one_letter_code
_entity_poly.pdbx_strand_id
1 'polypeptide(L)'
;MFTGLVEEKGSVISLNSGDKSIKLKIKANKVLENVKLGDSIATNGVCLTVTEFSKDYFVADCMFETISRSNLKRLKAGDEVNLEKSITLSTPLGGHLVTGDVDCEGEIVSITQEGIAKIYEIKI
;
A
#
# COMPACT_ATOMS: atom_id res chain seq x y z
N MET A 1 -7.45 8.69 -4.32
CA MET A 1 -7.54 9.16 -2.93
C MET A 1 -8.03 8.08 -1.99
N PHE A 2 -7.63 8.17 -0.74
CA PHE A 2 -7.84 7.15 0.28
C PHE A 2 -8.27 7.80 1.60
N THR A 3 -8.59 6.98 2.59
CA THR A 3 -8.96 7.45 3.94
C THR A 3 -7.82 7.32 4.95
N GLY A 4 -6.81 6.52 4.63
CA GLY A 4 -5.73 6.14 5.55
C GLY A 4 -6.06 4.94 6.44
N LEU A 5 -7.23 4.33 6.26
CA LEU A 5 -7.63 3.14 7.02
C LEU A 5 -7.32 1.87 6.22
N VAL A 6 -6.46 1.04 6.77
CA VAL A 6 -6.09 -0.25 6.15
C VAL A 6 -7.30 -1.18 6.18
N GLU A 7 -7.62 -1.77 5.02
CA GLU A 7 -8.77 -2.67 4.87
C GLU A 7 -8.38 -4.14 4.98
N GLU A 8 -7.18 -4.50 4.49
CA GLU A 8 -6.67 -5.87 4.60
C GLU A 8 -5.14 -5.89 4.53
N LYS A 9 -4.56 -7.03 4.91
CA LYS A 9 -3.17 -7.36 4.63
C LYS A 9 -3.13 -8.27 3.42
N GLY A 10 -2.37 -7.87 2.40
CA GLY A 10 -2.03 -8.72 1.26
C GLY A 10 -0.64 -9.30 1.42
N SER A 11 -0.23 -10.12 0.48
CA SER A 11 1.13 -10.66 0.43
C SER A 11 1.73 -10.54 -0.96
N VAL A 12 3.03 -10.23 -1.01
CA VAL A 12 3.76 -10.12 -2.27
C VAL A 12 3.94 -11.51 -2.86
N ILE A 13 3.45 -11.71 -4.10
CA ILE A 13 3.66 -12.95 -4.85
C ILE A 13 4.97 -12.86 -5.61
N SER A 14 5.19 -11.75 -6.32
CA SER A 14 6.39 -11.55 -7.13
C SER A 14 6.69 -10.08 -7.38
N LEU A 15 7.95 -9.79 -7.66
CA LEU A 15 8.45 -8.50 -8.10
C LEU A 15 9.29 -8.73 -9.35
N ASN A 16 8.93 -8.09 -10.45
CA ASN A 16 9.67 -8.19 -11.71
C ASN A 16 10.16 -6.80 -12.12
N SER A 17 11.48 -6.62 -12.15
CA SER A 17 12.10 -5.37 -12.55
C SER A 17 12.05 -5.19 -14.07
N GLY A 18 11.60 -4.03 -14.53
CA GLY A 18 11.70 -3.56 -15.90
C GLY A 18 12.75 -2.45 -16.00
N ASP A 19 12.75 -1.70 -17.11
CA ASP A 19 13.74 -0.65 -17.36
C ASP A 19 13.62 0.54 -16.38
N LYS A 20 12.38 0.95 -16.06
CA LYS A 20 12.12 2.15 -15.24
C LYS A 20 11.10 1.90 -14.13
N SER A 21 10.60 0.68 -14.01
CA SER A 21 9.57 0.32 -13.04
C SER A 21 9.73 -1.11 -12.56
N ILE A 22 9.07 -1.40 -11.46
CA ILE A 22 8.91 -2.76 -10.94
C ILE A 22 7.44 -3.14 -11.04
N LYS A 23 7.18 -4.33 -11.55
CA LYS A 23 5.85 -4.91 -11.58
C LYS A 23 5.64 -5.72 -10.31
N LEU A 24 4.72 -5.25 -9.47
CA LEU A 24 4.35 -5.92 -8.22
C LEU A 24 3.10 -6.78 -8.44
N LYS A 25 3.17 -8.04 -8.06
CA LYS A 25 2.01 -8.93 -8.00
C LYS A 25 1.70 -9.23 -6.54
N ILE A 26 0.49 -8.92 -6.11
CA ILE A 26 0.09 -8.97 -4.71
C ILE A 26 -1.18 -9.80 -4.57
N LYS A 27 -1.11 -10.80 -3.68
CA LYS A 27 -2.26 -11.60 -3.28
C LYS A 27 -3.17 -10.75 -2.40
N ALA A 28 -4.45 -10.70 -2.71
CA ALA A 28 -5.44 -9.94 -1.99
C ALA A 28 -6.81 -10.58 -2.14
N ASN A 29 -7.79 -10.07 -1.41
CA ASN A 29 -9.17 -10.55 -1.45
C ASN A 29 -10.15 -9.38 -1.39
N LYS A 30 -10.24 -8.73 -0.22
CA LYS A 30 -11.24 -7.69 0.04
C LYS A 30 -11.11 -6.48 -0.90
N VAL A 31 -9.89 -6.01 -1.14
CA VAL A 31 -9.66 -4.87 -2.03
C VAL A 31 -9.92 -5.17 -3.50
N LEU A 32 -10.10 -6.44 -3.86
CA LEU A 32 -10.42 -6.85 -5.23
C LEU A 32 -11.91 -6.84 -5.54
N GLU A 33 -12.77 -6.66 -4.53
CA GLU A 33 -14.20 -6.55 -4.75
C GLU A 33 -14.50 -5.33 -5.63
N ASN A 34 -15.14 -5.56 -6.80
CA ASN A 34 -15.49 -4.53 -7.79
C ASN A 34 -14.27 -3.76 -8.34
N VAL A 35 -13.07 -4.31 -8.26
CA VAL A 35 -11.87 -3.69 -8.84
C VAL A 35 -11.95 -3.69 -10.37
N LYS A 36 -11.41 -2.64 -10.99
CA LYS A 36 -11.29 -2.48 -12.44
C LYS A 36 -9.88 -2.10 -12.81
N LEU A 37 -9.48 -2.38 -14.05
CA LEU A 37 -8.22 -1.86 -14.59
C LEU A 37 -8.19 -0.34 -14.49
N GLY A 38 -7.07 0.19 -14.03
CA GLY A 38 -6.89 1.62 -13.80
C GLY A 38 -7.29 2.10 -12.42
N ASP A 39 -7.95 1.27 -11.61
CA ASP A 39 -8.22 1.60 -10.21
C ASP A 39 -6.92 1.73 -9.42
N SER A 40 -6.96 2.53 -8.35
CA SER A 40 -5.84 2.68 -7.43
C SER A 40 -6.04 1.86 -6.18
N ILE A 41 -4.97 1.20 -5.74
CA ILE A 41 -4.91 0.50 -4.45
C ILE A 41 -3.68 1.03 -3.70
N ALA A 42 -3.89 1.56 -2.50
CA ALA A 42 -2.79 1.96 -1.63
C ALA A 42 -2.12 0.71 -1.06
N THR A 43 -0.84 0.55 -1.35
CA THR A 43 -0.01 -0.56 -0.88
C THR A 43 1.06 0.01 0.04
N ASN A 44 0.99 -0.29 1.34
CA ASN A 44 1.79 0.37 2.37
C ASN A 44 1.70 1.91 2.27
N GLY A 45 0.51 2.43 1.97
CA GLY A 45 0.26 3.86 1.83
C GLY A 45 0.66 4.46 0.48
N VAL A 46 1.25 3.68 -0.42
CA VAL A 46 1.64 4.14 -1.76
C VAL A 46 0.53 3.84 -2.76
N CYS A 47 0.07 4.87 -3.45
CA CYS A 47 -0.94 4.76 -4.50
C CYS A 47 -0.37 4.02 -5.71
N LEU A 48 -0.88 2.83 -6.00
CA LEU A 48 -0.49 2.03 -7.16
C LEU A 48 -1.69 1.78 -8.06
N THR A 49 -1.47 1.83 -9.38
CA THR A 49 -2.51 1.64 -10.38
C THR A 49 -2.55 0.17 -10.81
N VAL A 50 -3.74 -0.41 -10.76
CA VAL A 50 -3.98 -1.81 -11.15
C VAL A 50 -3.88 -1.95 -12.67
N THR A 51 -2.96 -2.80 -13.12
CA THR A 51 -2.74 -3.10 -14.55
C THR A 51 -3.25 -4.49 -14.94
N GLU A 52 -3.42 -5.38 -13.97
CA GLU A 52 -3.97 -6.71 -14.15
C GLU A 52 -4.59 -7.14 -12.82
N PHE A 53 -5.63 -7.93 -12.84
CA PHE A 53 -6.19 -8.53 -11.63
C PHE A 53 -6.91 -9.84 -11.92
N SER A 54 -7.07 -10.62 -10.88
CA SER A 54 -7.89 -11.83 -10.83
C SER A 54 -8.70 -11.82 -9.54
N LYS A 55 -9.39 -12.89 -9.22
CA LYS A 55 -10.17 -12.99 -7.97
C LYS A 55 -9.31 -13.00 -6.71
N ASP A 56 -8.02 -13.30 -6.82
CA ASP A 56 -7.12 -13.51 -5.68
C ASP A 56 -5.80 -12.73 -5.76
N TYR A 57 -5.59 -11.93 -6.81
CA TYR A 57 -4.40 -11.07 -6.91
C TYR A 57 -4.66 -9.82 -7.76
N PHE A 58 -3.79 -8.84 -7.61
CA PHE A 58 -3.64 -7.75 -8.56
C PHE A 58 -2.17 -7.52 -8.89
N VAL A 59 -1.96 -6.90 -10.04
CA VAL A 59 -0.63 -6.46 -10.50
C VAL A 59 -0.66 -4.96 -10.66
N ALA A 60 0.40 -4.30 -10.22
CA ALA A 60 0.58 -2.87 -10.38
C ALA A 60 2.02 -2.55 -10.77
N ASP A 61 2.19 -1.54 -11.61
CA ASP A 61 3.50 -1.00 -11.96
C ASP A 61 3.87 0.10 -10.96
N CYS A 62 5.10 0.05 -10.46
CA CYS A 62 5.62 1.04 -9.54
C CYS A 62 6.92 1.64 -10.08
N MET A 63 6.96 2.94 -10.26
CA MET A 63 8.14 3.64 -10.78
C MET A 63 9.28 3.60 -9.76
N PHE A 64 10.52 3.54 -10.24
CA PHE A 64 11.69 3.51 -9.36
C PHE A 64 11.77 4.68 -8.39
N GLU A 65 11.34 5.86 -8.80
CA GLU A 65 11.29 7.02 -7.92
C GLU A 65 10.38 6.77 -6.71
N THR A 66 9.17 6.26 -6.94
CA THR A 66 8.20 5.90 -5.89
C THR A 66 8.76 4.81 -4.97
N ILE A 67 9.41 3.82 -5.55
CA ILE A 67 10.04 2.72 -4.80
C ILE A 67 11.14 3.26 -3.89
N SER A 68 11.99 4.15 -4.40
CA SER A 68 13.14 4.69 -3.67
C SER A 68 12.74 5.53 -2.45
N ARG A 69 11.56 6.18 -2.51
CA ARG A 69 11.04 7.03 -1.43
C ARG A 69 10.23 6.25 -0.39
N SER A 70 9.90 4.99 -0.66
CA SER A 70 9.01 4.20 0.15
C SER A 70 9.65 2.89 0.62
N ASN A 71 8.98 2.21 1.55
CA ASN A 71 9.43 0.90 2.01
C ASN A 71 9.23 -0.22 0.98
N LEU A 72 8.61 0.08 -0.16
CA LEU A 72 8.43 -0.89 -1.25
C LEU A 72 9.75 -1.41 -1.80
N LYS A 73 10.82 -0.63 -1.68
CA LYS A 73 12.18 -1.04 -2.11
C LYS A 73 12.73 -2.26 -1.38
N ARG A 74 12.19 -2.57 -0.19
CA ARG A 74 12.63 -3.71 0.62
C ARG A 74 11.73 -4.93 0.50
N LEU A 75 10.66 -4.83 -0.28
CA LEU A 75 9.73 -5.95 -0.45
C LEU A 75 10.36 -7.11 -1.19
N LYS A 76 10.02 -8.29 -0.76
CA LYS A 76 10.34 -9.56 -1.42
C LYS A 76 9.15 -10.49 -1.37
N ALA A 77 9.15 -11.52 -2.19
CA ALA A 77 8.08 -12.51 -2.22
C ALA A 77 7.81 -13.09 -0.82
N GLY A 78 6.57 -13.15 -0.43
CA GLY A 78 6.13 -13.61 0.88
C GLY A 78 5.91 -12.49 1.91
N ASP A 79 6.42 -11.29 1.68
CA ASP A 79 6.21 -10.17 2.60
C ASP A 79 4.75 -9.74 2.62
N GLU A 80 4.26 -9.33 3.79
CA GLU A 80 2.93 -8.77 3.96
C GLU A 80 2.93 -7.26 3.67
N VAL A 81 1.82 -6.78 3.11
CA VAL A 81 1.60 -5.36 2.82
C VAL A 81 0.21 -4.93 3.28
N ASN A 82 0.10 -3.70 3.72
CA ASN A 82 -1.18 -3.08 4.05
C ASN A 82 -1.86 -2.59 2.77
N LEU A 83 -3.15 -2.86 2.63
CA LEU A 83 -3.92 -2.53 1.44
C LEU A 83 -5.16 -1.71 1.78
N GLU A 84 -5.43 -0.72 0.94
CA GLU A 84 -6.66 0.06 0.98
C GLU A 84 -7.11 0.37 -0.45
N LYS A 85 -8.39 0.24 -0.74
CA LYS A 85 -8.99 0.67 -2.02
C LYS A 85 -9.10 2.18 -2.07
N SER A 86 -9.03 2.73 -3.28
CA SER A 86 -9.38 4.13 -3.51
C SER A 86 -10.84 4.41 -3.09
N ILE A 87 -11.10 5.60 -2.58
CA ILE A 87 -12.45 6.03 -2.21
C ILE A 87 -13.35 6.17 -3.43
N THR A 88 -14.63 5.99 -3.21
CA THR A 88 -15.71 6.32 -4.14
C THR A 88 -16.61 7.36 -3.50
N LEU A 89 -17.60 7.87 -4.22
CA LEU A 89 -18.56 8.83 -3.65
C LEU A 89 -19.39 8.26 -2.50
N SER A 90 -19.49 6.93 -2.39
CA SER A 90 -20.21 6.24 -1.33
C SER A 90 -19.34 5.76 -0.18
N THR A 91 -18.02 5.99 -0.24
CA THR A 91 -17.09 5.54 0.81
C THR A 91 -17.23 6.43 2.06
N PRO A 92 -17.53 5.86 3.24
CA PRO A 92 -17.51 6.63 4.49
C PRO A 92 -16.09 7.13 4.78
N LEU A 93 -15.96 8.41 5.18
CA LEU A 93 -14.70 9.01 5.60
C LEU A 93 -14.47 8.78 7.10
N GLY A 94 -14.10 7.56 7.49
CA GLY A 94 -13.75 7.22 8.87
C GLY A 94 -12.37 7.71 9.31
N GLY A 95 -11.51 8.03 8.35
CA GLY A 95 -10.19 8.62 8.55
C GLY A 95 -10.14 10.06 8.07
N HIS A 96 -9.22 10.35 7.14
CA HIS A 96 -9.07 11.66 6.51
C HIS A 96 -8.67 11.48 5.04
N LEU A 97 -8.63 12.56 4.27
CA LEU A 97 -8.24 12.47 2.86
C LEU A 97 -6.72 12.27 2.73
N VAL A 98 -6.34 11.17 2.10
CA VAL A 98 -4.94 10.78 1.87
C VAL A 98 -4.72 10.59 0.38
N THR A 99 -3.65 11.19 -0.16
CA THR A 99 -3.34 11.09 -1.60
C THR A 99 -2.69 9.79 -1.99
N GLY A 100 -1.88 9.21 -1.09
CA GLY A 100 -1.07 8.04 -1.38
C GLY A 100 0.30 8.38 -1.98
N ASP A 101 0.72 9.64 -1.88
CA ASP A 101 2.04 10.09 -2.29
C ASP A 101 2.98 10.07 -1.07
N VAL A 102 3.91 9.14 -1.06
CA VAL A 102 4.86 8.97 0.05
C VAL A 102 6.12 9.80 -0.24
N ASP A 103 6.47 10.69 0.69
CA ASP A 103 7.64 11.58 0.55
C ASP A 103 8.92 10.92 1.08
N CYS A 104 8.83 10.18 2.19
CA CYS A 104 9.99 9.54 2.80
C CYS A 104 9.55 8.39 3.71
N GLU A 105 10.54 7.65 4.20
CA GLU A 105 10.37 6.65 5.24
C GLU A 105 10.76 7.23 6.60
N GLY A 106 10.12 6.70 7.66
CA GLY A 106 10.54 6.93 9.03
C GLY A 106 11.01 5.62 9.66
N GLU A 107 11.81 5.73 10.69
CA GLU A 107 12.26 4.61 11.51
C GLU A 107 11.63 4.71 12.90
N ILE A 108 10.98 3.64 13.37
CA ILE A 108 10.48 3.57 14.73
C ILE A 108 11.67 3.35 15.65
N VAL A 109 12.03 4.35 16.46
CA VAL A 109 13.19 4.29 17.35
C VAL A 109 12.80 3.83 18.75
N SER A 110 11.55 4.04 19.17
CA SER A 110 11.04 3.50 20.44
C SER A 110 9.53 3.31 20.41
N ILE A 111 9.06 2.38 21.23
CA ILE A 111 7.63 2.14 21.48
C ILE A 111 7.46 2.07 22.99
N THR A 112 6.64 2.95 23.55
CA THR A 112 6.37 3.02 25.00
C THR A 112 4.89 2.77 25.26
N GLN A 113 4.59 1.94 26.26
CA GLN A 113 3.23 1.68 26.72
C GLN A 113 2.83 2.72 27.76
N GLU A 114 1.69 3.36 27.56
CA GLU A 114 1.10 4.30 28.51
C GLU A 114 -0.38 4.00 28.67
N GLY A 115 -0.74 3.27 29.73
CA GLY A 115 -2.11 2.76 29.88
C GLY A 115 -2.48 1.83 28.72
N ILE A 116 -3.58 2.14 28.04
CA ILE A 116 -4.01 1.40 26.83
C ILE A 116 -3.36 1.94 25.55
N ALA A 117 -2.65 3.07 25.64
CA ALA A 117 -2.01 3.70 24.49
C ALA A 117 -0.58 3.17 24.28
N LYS A 118 -0.16 3.17 23.02
CA LYS A 118 1.25 2.98 22.64
C LYS A 118 1.75 4.27 22.01
N ILE A 119 2.87 4.75 22.52
CA ILE A 119 3.54 5.93 21.97
C ILE A 119 4.68 5.45 21.08
N TYR A 120 4.65 5.86 19.82
CA TYR A 120 5.68 5.55 18.84
C TYR A 120 6.52 6.80 18.63
N GLU A 121 7.82 6.68 18.88
CA GLU A 121 8.78 7.71 18.50
C GLU A 121 9.35 7.34 17.12
N ILE A 122 9.21 8.25 16.16
CA ILE A 122 9.61 8.01 14.77
C ILE A 122 10.62 9.06 14.35
N LYS A 123 11.75 8.59 13.87
CA LYS A 123 12.79 9.44 13.29
C LYS A 123 12.63 9.47 11.76
N ILE A 124 12.65 10.63 11.19
CA ILE A 124 12.60 10.85 9.74
C ILE A 124 13.87 11.54 9.24
#